data_20f52928981647e452812f643a26a2c6
#
_entry.id   20f52928981647e452812f643a26a2c6
#
_cell.length_a   1.000
_cell.length_b   1.000
_cell.length_c   1.000
_cell.angle_alpha   90.00
_cell.angle_beta   90.00
_cell.angle_gamma   90.00
#
_symmetry.space_group_name_H-M   'P 1'
#
loop_
_entity.id
_entity.type
_entity.pdbx_description
1 polymer ?
#
loop_
_entity_poly.entity_id
_entity_poly.type
_entity_poly.pdbx_seq_one_letter_code
_entity_poly.pdbx_strand_id
1 'polypeptide(L)'
;WVHGSDGLAGLDFGTPTYKGENENAVDFIIKTLMKSPEKEVSLLAIGPLTNIATVFLKEPKAVSRIRELIIMGGAFCEDGPRGNSTPYAEFNMLADPHAAQIVFDMAERVTVIPMEVGMQAVADKAFIEKMRDLNTRCATISADLLDATAKTLSAHLAQMSKDGAALE
;
A
#
# COMPACT_ATOMS: atom_id res chain seq x y z
N TRP A 1 9.15 10.06 -0.55
CA TRP A 1 8.98 11.26 -1.39
C TRP A 1 7.58 11.31 -2.02
N VAL A 2 6.96 10.19 -2.38
CA VAL A 2 5.62 10.14 -3.01
C VAL A 2 4.55 10.73 -2.09
N HIS A 3 4.63 10.46 -0.79
CA HIS A 3 3.64 10.88 0.20
C HIS A 3 4.05 12.12 1.02
N GLY A 4 5.14 12.81 0.61
CA GLY A 4 5.70 13.92 1.37
C GLY A 4 6.53 13.47 2.58
N SER A 5 7.14 14.42 3.28
CA SER A 5 8.01 14.15 4.43
C SER A 5 7.25 13.65 5.66
N ASP A 6 5.97 13.94 5.75
CA ASP A 6 5.06 13.58 6.84
C ASP A 6 4.16 12.38 6.51
N GLY A 7 4.25 11.83 5.29
CA GLY A 7 3.39 10.77 4.80
C GLY A 7 1.95 11.19 4.47
N LEU A 8 1.62 12.48 4.61
CA LEU A 8 0.28 13.04 4.44
C LEU A 8 0.24 14.16 3.39
N ALA A 9 1.29 14.29 2.57
CA ALA A 9 1.45 15.31 1.54
C ALA A 9 1.31 16.75 2.09
N GLY A 10 1.71 16.99 3.35
CA GLY A 10 1.66 18.28 4.02
C GLY A 10 0.27 18.71 4.52
N LEU A 11 -0.69 17.80 4.54
CA LEU A 11 -2.03 18.10 5.05
C LEU A 11 -2.10 17.97 6.58
N ASP A 12 -2.71 18.94 7.24
CA ASP A 12 -2.97 18.92 8.67
C ASP A 12 -4.40 18.43 8.95
N PHE A 13 -4.52 17.28 9.59
CA PHE A 13 -5.80 16.71 10.03
C PHE A 13 -6.11 16.99 11.51
N GLY A 14 -5.30 17.83 12.16
CA GLY A 14 -5.40 18.16 13.57
C GLY A 14 -4.84 17.05 14.48
N THR A 15 -5.03 17.24 15.78
CA THR A 15 -4.54 16.28 16.78
C THR A 15 -5.40 15.02 16.77
N PRO A 16 -4.79 13.82 16.66
CA PRO A 16 -5.52 12.57 16.75
C PRO A 16 -6.26 12.43 18.07
N THR A 17 -7.52 12.05 18.02
CA THR A 17 -8.34 11.80 19.22
C THR A 17 -8.11 10.41 19.81
N TYR A 18 -7.54 9.50 19.03
CA TYR A 18 -7.19 8.15 19.45
C TYR A 18 -5.69 8.00 19.64
N LYS A 19 -5.29 7.27 20.67
CA LYS A 19 -3.91 6.84 20.85
C LYS A 19 -3.68 5.53 20.12
N GLY A 20 -2.46 5.33 19.62
CA GLY A 20 -2.07 4.02 19.10
C GLY A 20 -2.17 2.95 20.18
N GLU A 21 -2.47 1.73 19.77
CA GLU A 21 -2.46 0.57 20.66
C GLU A 21 -1.02 0.26 21.14
N ASN A 22 -0.91 -0.30 22.35
CA ASN A 22 0.39 -0.73 22.88
C ASN A 22 0.86 -2.06 22.26
N GLU A 23 0.00 -2.77 21.56
CA GLU A 23 0.29 -4.04 20.91
C GLU A 23 0.88 -3.77 19.52
N ASN A 24 1.96 -4.47 19.15
CA ASN A 24 2.51 -4.36 17.81
C ASN A 24 1.62 -5.04 16.76
N ALA A 25 1.76 -4.64 15.50
CA ALA A 25 0.89 -5.11 14.40
C ALA A 25 0.95 -6.64 14.20
N VAL A 26 2.12 -7.25 14.36
CA VAL A 26 2.31 -8.71 14.19
C VAL A 26 1.50 -9.47 15.23
N ASP A 27 1.63 -9.10 16.50
CA ASP A 27 0.92 -9.75 17.59
C ASP A 27 -0.60 -9.53 17.49
N PHE A 28 -1.01 -8.33 17.10
CA PHE A 28 -2.41 -8.02 16.85
C PHE A 28 -3.00 -8.90 15.73
N ILE A 29 -2.30 -9.07 14.61
CA ILE A 29 -2.74 -9.93 13.50
C ILE A 29 -2.84 -11.39 13.96
N ILE A 30 -1.81 -11.91 14.61
CA ILE A 30 -1.79 -13.28 15.14
C ILE A 30 -2.99 -13.50 16.07
N LYS A 31 -3.15 -12.64 17.06
CA LYS A 31 -4.25 -12.72 18.03
C LYS A 31 -5.62 -12.66 17.37
N THR A 32 -5.78 -11.80 16.35
CA THR A 32 -7.03 -11.68 15.60
C THR A 32 -7.33 -12.98 14.84
N LEU A 33 -6.38 -13.50 14.08
CA LEU A 33 -6.53 -14.74 13.33
C LEU A 33 -6.81 -15.94 14.23
N MET A 34 -6.09 -16.04 15.35
CA MET A 34 -6.23 -17.18 16.27
C MET A 34 -7.53 -17.17 17.09
N LYS A 35 -8.13 -15.98 17.29
CA LYS A 35 -9.42 -15.84 18.02
C LYS A 35 -10.64 -15.89 17.11
N SER A 36 -10.52 -15.48 15.86
CA SER A 36 -11.61 -15.51 14.89
C SER A 36 -11.90 -16.96 14.46
N PRO A 37 -13.12 -17.28 14.04
CA PRO A 37 -13.38 -18.52 13.33
C PRO A 37 -12.45 -18.70 12.12
N GLU A 38 -12.17 -19.95 11.76
CA GLU A 38 -11.28 -20.22 10.62
C GLU A 38 -11.86 -19.69 9.32
N LYS A 39 -10.98 -19.15 8.47
CA LYS A 39 -11.34 -18.62 7.15
C LYS A 39 -12.40 -17.47 7.19
N GLU A 40 -12.52 -16.74 8.30
CA GLU A 40 -13.37 -15.55 8.33
C GLU A 40 -12.61 -14.26 8.03
N VAL A 41 -11.32 -14.18 8.40
CA VAL A 41 -10.52 -12.97 8.24
C VAL A 41 -9.77 -13.00 6.91
N SER A 42 -9.96 -11.97 6.09
CA SER A 42 -9.10 -11.67 4.95
C SER A 42 -8.06 -10.62 5.34
N LEU A 43 -6.83 -10.79 4.88
CA LEU A 43 -5.76 -9.80 5.06
C LEU A 43 -5.54 -9.03 3.75
N LEU A 44 -5.52 -7.71 3.85
CA LEU A 44 -5.18 -6.82 2.75
C LEU A 44 -3.82 -6.16 3.03
N ALA A 45 -2.79 -6.59 2.33
CA ALA A 45 -1.44 -6.06 2.43
C ALA A 45 -1.22 -5.01 1.32
N ILE A 46 -1.16 -3.73 1.71
CA ILE A 46 -0.99 -2.59 0.79
C ILE A 46 0.37 -1.89 0.94
N GLY A 47 1.31 -2.55 1.58
CA GLY A 47 2.68 -2.12 1.81
C GLY A 47 3.65 -3.30 1.78
N PRO A 48 4.92 -3.10 2.18
CA PRO A 48 5.92 -4.17 2.29
C PRO A 48 5.42 -5.33 3.16
N LEU A 49 5.79 -6.56 2.79
CA LEU A 49 5.23 -7.78 3.38
C LEU A 49 5.90 -8.21 4.69
N THR A 50 6.79 -7.40 5.26
CA THR A 50 7.56 -7.71 6.48
C THR A 50 6.69 -8.15 7.64
N ASN A 51 5.59 -7.45 7.91
CA ASN A 51 4.67 -7.82 8.99
C ASN A 51 3.99 -9.18 8.73
N ILE A 52 3.56 -9.44 7.50
CA ILE A 52 2.89 -10.70 7.14
C ILE A 52 3.86 -11.88 7.21
N ALA A 53 5.08 -11.73 6.68
CA ALA A 53 6.13 -12.73 6.81
C ALA A 53 6.45 -13.04 8.28
N THR A 54 6.54 -12.00 9.10
CA THR A 54 6.80 -12.17 10.55
C THR A 54 5.64 -12.91 11.25
N VAL A 55 4.38 -12.62 10.87
CA VAL A 55 3.22 -13.39 11.36
C VAL A 55 3.35 -14.87 11.00
N PHE A 56 3.69 -15.20 9.76
CA PHE A 56 3.80 -16.56 9.26
C PHE A 56 4.94 -17.34 9.94
N LEU A 57 6.08 -16.69 10.15
CA LEU A 57 7.22 -17.29 10.84
C LEU A 57 6.97 -17.47 12.36
N LYS A 58 6.29 -16.51 12.98
CA LYS A 58 6.05 -16.51 14.43
C LYS A 58 4.92 -17.48 14.82
N GLU A 59 3.87 -17.56 14.00
CA GLU A 59 2.71 -18.44 14.20
C GLU A 59 2.27 -19.09 12.87
N PRO A 60 2.93 -20.17 12.45
CA PRO A 60 2.62 -20.83 11.18
C PRO A 60 1.15 -21.28 11.04
N LYS A 61 0.49 -21.57 12.17
CA LYS A 61 -0.93 -21.95 12.18
C LYS A 61 -1.84 -20.79 11.74
N ALA A 62 -1.39 -19.56 11.84
CA ALA A 62 -2.14 -18.39 11.38
C ALA A 62 -2.39 -18.44 9.86
N VAL A 63 -1.48 -19.05 9.07
CA VAL A 63 -1.59 -19.15 7.61
C VAL A 63 -2.89 -19.85 7.21
N SER A 64 -3.13 -21.04 7.77
CA SER A 64 -4.32 -21.82 7.44
C SER A 64 -5.64 -21.18 7.90
N ARG A 65 -5.59 -20.22 8.81
CA ARG A 65 -6.78 -19.51 9.31
C ARG A 65 -7.19 -18.32 8.44
N ILE A 66 -6.31 -17.84 7.56
CA ILE A 66 -6.60 -16.74 6.65
C ILE A 66 -7.60 -17.20 5.59
N ARG A 67 -8.68 -16.43 5.40
CA ARG A 67 -9.64 -16.66 4.32
C ARG A 67 -9.01 -16.41 2.96
N GLU A 68 -8.33 -15.26 2.82
CA GLU A 68 -7.67 -14.81 1.62
C GLU A 68 -6.63 -13.77 1.98
N LEU A 69 -5.46 -13.86 1.39
CA LEU A 69 -4.43 -12.81 1.44
C LEU A 69 -4.45 -12.05 0.11
N ILE A 70 -4.79 -10.77 0.18
CA ILE A 70 -4.78 -9.86 -0.97
C ILE A 70 -3.58 -8.95 -0.84
N ILE A 71 -2.73 -8.92 -1.85
CA ILE A 71 -1.48 -8.16 -1.85
C ILE A 71 -1.52 -7.12 -2.98
N MET A 72 -1.32 -5.85 -2.66
CA MET A 72 -0.93 -4.85 -3.65
C MET A 72 0.59 -4.84 -3.77
N GLY A 73 1.12 -5.18 -4.94
CA GLY A 73 2.55 -5.18 -5.19
C GLY A 73 2.98 -6.03 -6.39
N GLY A 74 4.23 -5.87 -6.76
CA GLY A 74 4.80 -6.54 -7.92
C GLY A 74 4.41 -5.90 -9.24
N ALA A 75 5.06 -6.36 -10.31
CA ALA A 75 4.79 -5.99 -11.70
C ALA A 75 5.10 -7.20 -12.58
N PHE A 76 4.11 -7.67 -13.35
CA PHE A 76 4.18 -8.94 -14.07
C PHE A 76 4.09 -8.80 -15.59
N CYS A 77 3.68 -7.62 -16.11
CA CYS A 77 3.56 -7.40 -17.55
C CYS A 77 4.92 -7.18 -18.20
N GLU A 78 5.24 -7.97 -19.22
CA GLU A 78 6.45 -7.81 -20.01
C GLU A 78 6.41 -6.54 -20.85
N ASP A 79 5.25 -6.17 -21.38
CA ASP A 79 5.04 -5.03 -22.26
C ASP A 79 4.53 -3.76 -21.54
N GLY A 80 4.46 -3.80 -20.19
CA GLY A 80 3.96 -2.72 -19.34
C GLY A 80 5.03 -2.09 -18.46
N PRO A 81 4.64 -1.20 -17.55
CA PRO A 81 5.53 -0.69 -16.53
C PRO A 81 6.00 -1.84 -15.63
N ARG A 82 7.30 -2.09 -15.64
CA ARG A 82 7.91 -3.22 -14.92
C ARG A 82 8.23 -2.92 -13.48
N GLY A 83 8.33 -1.64 -13.11
CA GLY A 83 8.63 -1.20 -11.75
C GLY A 83 8.37 0.28 -11.57
N ASN A 84 8.37 0.72 -10.30
CA ASN A 84 8.24 2.13 -9.89
C ASN A 84 9.37 2.59 -8.98
N SER A 85 10.20 1.66 -8.49
CA SER A 85 11.38 1.97 -7.66
C SER A 85 12.68 1.68 -8.39
N THR A 86 12.68 0.69 -9.28
CA THR A 86 13.69 0.44 -10.30
C THR A 86 12.96 0.15 -11.61
N PRO A 87 13.67 0.03 -12.76
CA PRO A 87 13.03 -0.37 -14.01
C PRO A 87 12.28 -1.70 -13.96
N TYR A 88 12.57 -2.56 -12.98
CA TYR A 88 12.02 -3.91 -12.88
C TYR A 88 11.36 -4.25 -11.56
N ALA A 89 11.46 -3.38 -10.53
CA ALA A 89 10.96 -3.68 -9.21
C ALA A 89 9.90 -2.67 -8.76
N GLU A 90 8.78 -3.22 -8.28
CA GLU A 90 7.75 -2.47 -7.58
C GLU A 90 8.16 -2.26 -6.12
N PHE A 91 7.78 -1.11 -5.56
CA PHE A 91 8.24 -0.64 -4.26
C PHE A 91 7.97 -1.61 -3.10
N ASN A 92 6.76 -2.13 -2.99
CA ASN A 92 6.38 -2.99 -1.85
C ASN A 92 7.18 -4.29 -1.83
N MET A 93 7.45 -4.86 -3.00
CA MET A 93 8.27 -6.07 -3.13
C MET A 93 9.75 -5.78 -2.94
N LEU A 94 10.24 -4.65 -3.47
CA LEU A 94 11.64 -4.27 -3.35
C LEU A 94 12.03 -3.88 -1.91
N ALA A 95 11.10 -3.31 -1.15
CA ALA A 95 11.38 -2.85 0.21
C ALA A 95 11.76 -3.99 1.17
N ASP A 96 11.20 -5.19 0.94
CA ASP A 96 11.60 -6.41 1.67
C ASP A 96 11.36 -7.66 0.80
N PRO A 97 12.27 -7.97 -0.14
CA PRO A 97 12.10 -9.10 -1.05
C PRO A 97 12.15 -10.46 -0.34
N HIS A 98 12.86 -10.56 0.80
CA HIS A 98 12.87 -11.79 1.59
C HIS A 98 11.52 -12.05 2.26
N ALA A 99 10.89 -11.01 2.79
CA ALA A 99 9.53 -11.12 3.31
C ALA A 99 8.53 -11.51 2.21
N ALA A 100 8.67 -10.93 1.01
CA ALA A 100 7.85 -11.30 -0.14
C ALA A 100 8.00 -12.79 -0.46
N GLN A 101 9.23 -13.30 -0.56
CA GLN A 101 9.51 -14.71 -0.80
C GLN A 101 8.85 -15.60 0.27
N ILE A 102 9.06 -15.31 1.55
CA ILE A 102 8.48 -16.07 2.66
C ILE A 102 6.94 -16.13 2.55
N VAL A 103 6.31 -15.00 2.27
CA VAL A 103 4.85 -14.92 2.16
C VAL A 103 4.35 -15.75 0.98
N PHE A 104 4.98 -15.66 -0.19
CA PHE A 104 4.58 -16.46 -1.37
C PHE A 104 4.84 -17.95 -1.20
N ASP A 105 5.89 -18.33 -0.47
CA ASP A 105 6.22 -19.73 -0.22
C ASP A 105 5.26 -20.37 0.80
N MET A 106 4.74 -19.59 1.76
CA MET A 106 3.94 -20.11 2.87
C MET A 106 2.42 -19.93 2.70
N ALA A 107 1.98 -18.93 1.95
CA ALA A 107 0.56 -18.61 1.84
C ALA A 107 -0.20 -19.69 1.02
N GLU A 108 -1.36 -20.12 1.54
CA GLU A 108 -2.20 -21.10 0.85
C GLU A 108 -3.01 -20.49 -0.31
N ARG A 109 -3.45 -19.26 -0.15
CA ARG A 109 -4.30 -18.56 -1.13
C ARG A 109 -3.95 -17.07 -1.18
N VAL A 110 -3.45 -16.64 -2.32
CA VAL A 110 -3.02 -15.26 -2.56
C VAL A 110 -3.69 -14.71 -3.81
N THR A 111 -4.24 -13.51 -3.66
CA THR A 111 -4.63 -12.66 -4.80
C THR A 111 -3.66 -11.50 -4.87
N VAL A 112 -2.98 -11.34 -6.00
CA VAL A 112 -2.06 -10.20 -6.20
C VAL A 112 -2.71 -9.17 -7.10
N ILE A 113 -2.67 -7.91 -6.67
CA ILE A 113 -3.05 -6.75 -7.46
C ILE A 113 -1.73 -6.05 -7.84
N PRO A 114 -1.17 -6.34 -9.00
CA PRO A 114 0.11 -5.77 -9.40
C PRO A 114 -0.02 -4.33 -9.86
N MET A 115 1.13 -3.68 -10.07
CA MET A 115 1.20 -2.26 -10.43
C MET A 115 0.40 -1.94 -11.70
N GLU A 116 0.45 -2.78 -12.72
CA GLU A 116 -0.28 -2.59 -13.98
C GLU A 116 -1.81 -2.64 -13.83
N VAL A 117 -2.33 -3.34 -12.80
CA VAL A 117 -3.75 -3.28 -12.44
C VAL A 117 -4.04 -2.01 -11.65
N GLY A 118 -3.19 -1.67 -10.69
CA GLY A 118 -3.32 -0.46 -9.88
C GLY A 118 -3.33 0.81 -10.74
N MET A 119 -2.53 0.86 -11.81
CA MET A 119 -2.47 1.99 -12.75
C MET A 119 -3.76 2.20 -13.56
N GLN A 120 -4.66 1.22 -13.60
CA GLN A 120 -5.98 1.38 -14.25
C GLN A 120 -6.99 2.10 -13.34
N ALA A 121 -6.74 2.14 -12.03
CA ALA A 121 -7.57 2.84 -11.07
C ALA A 121 -7.17 4.32 -10.97
N VAL A 122 -7.59 5.11 -11.94
CA VAL A 122 -7.24 6.53 -12.05
C VAL A 122 -8.24 7.41 -11.31
N ALA A 123 -7.75 8.19 -10.36
CA ALA A 123 -8.50 9.27 -9.72
C ALA A 123 -8.27 10.58 -10.49
N ASP A 124 -9.08 10.83 -11.51
CA ASP A 124 -9.05 12.07 -12.28
C ASP A 124 -9.76 13.23 -11.52
N LYS A 125 -9.68 14.44 -12.09
CA LYS A 125 -10.32 15.63 -11.49
C LYS A 125 -11.81 15.45 -11.30
N ALA A 126 -12.49 14.83 -12.25
CA ALA A 126 -13.94 14.62 -12.17
C ALA A 126 -14.31 13.65 -11.05
N PHE A 127 -13.49 12.63 -10.82
CA PHE A 127 -13.63 11.72 -9.68
C PHE A 127 -13.45 12.47 -8.35
N ILE A 128 -12.41 13.31 -8.23
CA ILE A 128 -12.13 14.09 -7.02
C ILE A 128 -13.28 15.08 -6.73
N GLU A 129 -13.82 15.74 -7.75
CA GLU A 129 -14.99 16.62 -7.62
C GLU A 129 -16.22 15.86 -7.12
N LYS A 130 -16.52 14.69 -7.70
CA LYS A 130 -17.62 13.84 -7.22
C LYS A 130 -17.44 13.40 -5.76
N MET A 131 -16.21 13.14 -5.33
CA MET A 131 -15.96 12.87 -3.91
C MET A 131 -16.30 14.06 -3.04
N ARG A 132 -15.95 15.28 -3.44
CA ARG A 132 -16.29 16.51 -2.70
C ARG A 132 -17.80 16.73 -2.61
N ASP A 133 -18.54 16.42 -3.69
CA ASP A 133 -20.00 16.56 -3.75
C ASP A 133 -20.73 15.63 -2.75
N LEU A 134 -20.10 14.54 -2.30
CA LEU A 134 -20.64 13.69 -1.25
C LEU A 134 -20.78 14.41 0.10
N ASN A 135 -20.07 15.52 0.29
CA ASN A 135 -20.12 16.39 1.47
C ASN A 135 -19.99 15.63 2.79
N THR A 136 -19.19 14.57 2.82
CA THR A 136 -18.85 13.83 4.05
C THR A 136 -17.41 14.11 4.43
N ARG A 137 -17.10 14.05 5.73
CA ARG A 137 -15.75 14.26 6.24
C ARG A 137 -14.73 13.32 5.56
N CYS A 138 -15.07 12.05 5.41
CA CYS A 138 -14.17 11.07 4.77
C CYS A 138 -13.92 11.42 3.32
N ALA A 139 -14.96 11.77 2.55
CA ALA A 139 -14.84 12.12 1.15
C ALA A 139 -14.00 13.39 0.94
N THR A 140 -14.20 14.41 1.78
CA THR A 140 -13.39 15.63 1.74
C THR A 140 -11.91 15.34 2.01
N ILE A 141 -11.60 14.61 3.10
CA ILE A 141 -10.23 14.23 3.44
C ILE A 141 -9.58 13.42 2.31
N SER A 142 -10.29 12.45 1.74
CA SER A 142 -9.78 11.64 0.64
C SER A 142 -9.51 12.47 -0.62
N ALA A 143 -10.41 13.39 -0.96
CA ALA A 143 -10.22 14.30 -2.09
C ALA A 143 -9.01 15.23 -1.89
N ASP A 144 -8.83 15.76 -0.68
CA ASP A 144 -7.69 16.63 -0.34
C ASP A 144 -6.36 15.86 -0.40
N LEU A 145 -6.32 14.62 0.08
CA LEU A 145 -5.14 13.74 -0.03
C LEU A 145 -4.79 13.43 -1.49
N LEU A 146 -5.77 13.14 -2.33
CA LEU A 146 -5.55 12.88 -3.76
C LEU A 146 -4.99 14.13 -4.46
N ASP A 147 -5.57 15.30 -4.23
CA ASP A 147 -5.11 16.56 -4.80
C ASP A 147 -3.68 16.91 -4.34
N ALA A 148 -3.39 16.77 -3.05
CA ALA A 148 -2.07 17.06 -2.50
C ALA A 148 -1.02 16.07 -3.02
N THR A 149 -1.33 14.78 -3.08
CA THR A 149 -0.44 13.75 -3.64
C THR A 149 -0.15 13.99 -5.12
N ALA A 150 -1.17 14.34 -5.90
CA ALA A 150 -1.00 14.66 -7.32
C ALA A 150 -0.07 15.87 -7.54
N LYS A 151 -0.20 16.90 -6.72
CA LYS A 151 0.70 18.10 -6.76
C LYS A 151 2.14 17.73 -6.39
N THR A 152 2.33 16.96 -5.32
CA THR A 152 3.65 16.52 -4.87
C THR A 152 4.33 15.67 -5.95
N LEU A 153 3.61 14.71 -6.53
CA LEU A 153 4.13 13.86 -7.58
C LEU A 153 4.48 14.66 -8.85
N SER A 154 3.60 15.58 -9.26
CA SER A 154 3.84 16.43 -10.44
C SER A 154 5.07 17.34 -10.25
N ALA A 155 5.25 17.90 -9.06
CA ALA A 155 6.42 18.72 -8.74
C ALA A 155 7.72 17.89 -8.78
N HIS A 156 7.68 16.66 -8.25
CA HIS A 156 8.82 15.75 -8.26
C HIS A 156 9.21 15.33 -9.69
N LEU A 157 8.24 14.94 -10.52
CA LEU A 157 8.48 14.61 -11.92
C LEU A 157 9.05 15.79 -12.72
N ALA A 158 8.56 16.99 -12.46
CA ALA A 158 9.09 18.22 -13.08
C ALA A 158 10.55 18.51 -12.67
N GLN A 159 10.93 18.19 -11.42
CA GLN A 159 12.30 18.33 -10.95
C GLN A 159 13.22 17.30 -11.61
N MET A 160 12.82 16.04 -11.63
CA MET A 160 13.60 14.97 -12.29
C MET A 160 13.85 15.24 -13.77
N SER A 161 12.87 15.81 -14.47
CA SER A 161 13.03 16.21 -15.88
C SER A 161 14.07 17.32 -16.06
N LYS A 162 14.15 18.29 -15.13
CA LYS A 162 15.16 19.35 -15.16
C LYS A 162 16.56 18.79 -14.86
N ASP A 163 16.66 17.92 -13.88
CA ASP A 163 17.93 17.32 -13.46
C ASP A 163 18.46 16.35 -14.54
N GLY A 164 17.57 15.62 -15.25
CA GLY A 164 17.93 14.81 -16.41
C GLY A 164 18.44 15.64 -17.60
N ALA A 165 17.81 16.77 -17.88
CA ALA A 165 18.24 17.68 -18.95
C ALA A 165 19.55 18.44 -18.63
N ALA A 166 19.98 18.47 -17.38
CA ALA A 166 21.24 19.07 -16.97
C ALA A 166 22.44 18.11 -17.06
N LEU A 167 22.21 16.83 -17.39
CA LEU A 167 23.22 15.79 -17.53
C LEU A 167 23.51 15.41 -19.00
N GLU A 168 22.79 16.01 -19.97
CA GLU A 168 23.05 15.98 -21.41
C GLU A 168 23.84 17.25 -21.83
#